data_91a7d5a8f0c6f707ac6199748dc3355f
#
_entry.id   91a7d5a8f0c6f707ac6199748dc3355f
#
_cell.length_a   1.000
_cell.length_b   1.000
_cell.length_c   1.000
_cell.angle_alpha   90.00
_cell.angle_beta   90.00
_cell.angle_gamma   90.00
#
_symmetry.space_group_name_H-M   'P 1'
#
loop_
_entity.id
_entity.type
_entity.pdbx_description
1 polymer ?
#
loop_
_entity_poly.entity_id
_entity_poly.type
_entity_poly.pdbx_seq_one_letter_code
_entity_poly.pdbx_strand_id
1 'polypeptide(L)'
;MDYKILTCGILLLISLLSIRVTKKVQVPLLILFLFIGIAAGSEGIGGIYFDDAKITQDIGNVALLFILFAGALETKRSDATMALYPSGILATAGVFFTAMLAALIAYVLTSLNLKESLLFGAIVSSTDAAAVISMLGGSNLKKKIRTVIEIESGSNDPMAYALILFILSMFGAGEKTSIFWGIIFLFRQIIFGALMGIIFGKISLPLGKILKIEREEFLTIHLIAMLFICFAGTNIIGGNGFLAIYLMGILIGNEHFDFKMNCIKNMRVASWLMQITMFIILGLLVFPSQLKAVVIRGSILAIMITIVARMAVVFALMSPFKYTKKEKFFMSWAGLKGAVPIIFSTNAITAGIDNSQVIFNMVFYMVVFSVMIQGMTLKPLAKYLGLLDPVSEADADTIDLEELEELSLKKLYLDRKSEYINKEIRELNLPKSMHIISIRRGEEDIIPRGDVILKAGDKILFSMK
;
A
#
# COMPACT_ATOMS: atom_id res chain seq x y z
N MET A 1 19.35 26.05 -7.70
CA MET A 1 18.47 25.04 -8.32
C MET A 1 19.24 23.76 -8.61
N ASP A 2 20.37 23.83 -9.26
CA ASP A 2 21.15 22.68 -9.73
C ASP A 2 21.65 21.75 -8.62
N TYR A 3 22.16 22.32 -7.51
CA TYR A 3 22.54 21.52 -6.33
C TYR A 3 21.38 20.72 -5.73
N LYS A 4 20.16 21.27 -5.71
CA LYS A 4 18.97 20.54 -5.19
C LYS A 4 18.61 19.37 -6.09
N ILE A 5 18.66 19.58 -7.41
CA ILE A 5 18.40 18.53 -8.42
C ILE A 5 19.47 17.44 -8.32
N LEU A 6 20.74 17.84 -8.22
CA LEU A 6 21.86 16.90 -8.05
C LEU A 6 21.69 16.06 -6.78
N THR A 7 21.36 16.70 -5.66
CA THR A 7 21.08 16.01 -4.39
C THR A 7 19.95 15.00 -4.51
N CYS A 8 18.81 15.38 -5.12
CA CYS A 8 17.70 14.46 -5.36
C CYS A 8 18.15 13.25 -6.21
N GLY A 9 18.90 13.50 -7.28
CA GLY A 9 19.43 12.42 -8.15
C GLY A 9 20.37 11.48 -7.41
N ILE A 10 21.28 12.02 -6.58
CA ILE A 10 22.21 11.22 -5.75
C ILE A 10 21.42 10.38 -4.73
N LEU A 11 20.47 10.96 -4.01
CA LEU A 11 19.68 10.26 -3.01
C LEU A 11 18.84 9.12 -3.63
N LEU A 12 18.25 9.34 -4.81
CA LEU A 12 17.53 8.31 -5.55
C LEU A 12 18.50 7.18 -5.98
N LEU A 13 19.68 7.53 -6.50
CA LEU A 13 20.67 6.54 -6.91
C LEU A 13 21.18 5.69 -5.74
N ILE A 14 21.48 6.31 -4.60
CA ILE A 14 21.89 5.61 -3.38
C ILE A 14 20.76 4.69 -2.91
N SER A 15 19.52 5.14 -2.99
CA SER A 15 18.34 4.33 -2.65
C SER A 15 18.23 3.09 -3.53
N LEU A 16 18.44 3.21 -4.83
CA LEU A 16 18.45 2.06 -5.75
C LEU A 16 19.62 1.11 -5.46
N LEU A 17 20.82 1.64 -5.16
CA LEU A 17 21.97 0.81 -4.78
C LEU A 17 21.72 0.04 -3.47
N SER A 18 20.96 0.62 -2.53
CA SER A 18 20.62 -0.01 -1.26
C SER A 18 19.78 -1.28 -1.42
N ILE A 19 19.04 -1.45 -2.54
CA ILE A 19 18.25 -2.65 -2.85
C ILE A 19 19.15 -3.89 -2.87
N ARG A 20 20.40 -3.78 -3.31
CA ARG A 20 21.35 -4.90 -3.28
C ARG A 20 21.75 -5.32 -1.87
N VAL A 21 21.75 -4.36 -0.95
CA VAL A 21 22.12 -4.58 0.45
C VAL A 21 21.02 -5.34 1.19
N THR A 22 19.74 -5.03 0.91
CA THR A 22 18.60 -5.70 1.57
C THR A 22 18.59 -7.21 1.35
N LYS A 23 18.96 -7.67 0.14
CA LYS A 23 19.03 -9.12 -0.16
C LYS A 23 20.05 -9.87 0.73
N LYS A 24 21.08 -9.19 1.23
CA LYS A 24 22.11 -9.78 2.10
C LYS A 24 21.80 -9.63 3.59
N VAL A 25 21.23 -8.51 4.02
CA VAL A 25 21.10 -8.13 5.45
C VAL A 25 19.70 -8.38 5.99
N GLN A 26 18.72 -8.73 5.15
CA GLN A 26 17.30 -8.95 5.52
C GLN A 26 16.64 -7.76 6.25
N VAL A 27 17.16 -6.55 6.06
CA VAL A 27 16.56 -5.32 6.58
C VAL A 27 15.48 -4.84 5.62
N PRO A 28 14.34 -4.37 6.12
CA PRO A 28 13.29 -3.80 5.29
C PRO A 28 13.80 -2.68 4.39
N LEU A 29 13.51 -2.77 3.08
CA LEU A 29 13.97 -1.80 2.10
C LEU A 29 13.56 -0.36 2.47
N LEU A 30 12.34 -0.20 2.97
CA LEU A 30 11.78 1.10 3.35
C LEU A 30 12.54 1.77 4.49
N ILE A 31 13.04 0.99 5.45
CA ILE A 31 13.90 1.52 6.53
C ILE A 31 15.24 2.00 5.98
N LEU A 32 15.79 1.36 4.96
CA LEU A 32 17.04 1.84 4.36
C LEU A 32 16.84 3.22 3.72
N PHE A 33 15.73 3.46 3.04
CA PHE A 33 15.43 4.79 2.50
C PHE A 33 15.30 5.84 3.60
N LEU A 34 14.70 5.47 4.72
CA LEU A 34 14.60 6.32 5.90
C LEU A 34 16.00 6.67 6.46
N PHE A 35 16.85 5.66 6.62
CA PHE A 35 18.23 5.87 7.09
C PHE A 35 19.08 6.68 6.11
N ILE A 36 18.86 6.53 4.79
CA ILE A 36 19.50 7.38 3.78
C ILE A 36 19.10 8.84 3.99
N GLY A 37 17.80 9.10 4.24
CA GLY A 37 17.30 10.43 4.58
C GLY A 37 17.95 11.00 5.85
N ILE A 38 18.03 10.20 6.93
CA ILE A 38 18.70 10.62 8.19
C ILE A 38 20.17 10.92 7.96
N ALA A 39 20.87 10.05 7.20
CA ALA A 39 22.29 10.24 6.91
C ALA A 39 22.56 11.47 6.03
N ALA A 40 21.63 11.82 5.16
CA ALA A 40 21.68 13.05 4.37
C ALA A 40 21.28 14.30 5.16
N GLY A 41 20.55 14.13 6.28
CA GLY A 41 19.99 15.20 7.10
C GLY A 41 21.02 16.05 7.86
N SER A 42 20.52 17.01 8.64
CA SER A 42 21.30 18.04 9.32
C SER A 42 22.33 17.49 10.33
N GLU A 43 22.01 16.42 11.02
CA GLU A 43 22.90 15.75 11.98
C GLU A 43 23.62 14.54 11.36
N GLY A 44 23.41 14.27 10.07
CA GLY A 44 24.04 13.20 9.33
C GLY A 44 25.26 13.68 8.52
N ILE A 45 25.83 12.75 7.73
CA ILE A 45 27.02 13.02 6.89
C ILE A 45 26.73 14.06 5.80
N GLY A 46 25.46 14.12 5.31
CA GLY A 46 25.09 15.03 4.23
C GLY A 46 24.88 16.48 4.65
N GLY A 47 24.66 16.76 5.93
CA GLY A 47 24.51 18.11 6.46
C GLY A 47 23.35 18.94 5.87
N ILE A 48 22.35 18.28 5.27
CA ILE A 48 21.22 18.98 4.64
C ILE A 48 20.25 19.40 5.75
N TYR A 49 20.18 20.71 6.01
CA TYR A 49 19.19 21.24 6.96
C TYR A 49 17.79 21.24 6.31
N PHE A 50 16.88 20.49 6.90
CA PHE A 50 15.49 20.42 6.49
C PHE A 50 14.58 20.29 7.72
N ASP A 51 13.74 21.28 7.95
CA ASP A 51 12.83 21.38 9.10
C ASP A 51 11.46 21.97 8.65
N ASP A 52 10.95 21.49 7.53
CA ASP A 52 9.66 21.96 7.00
C ASP A 52 8.62 20.82 7.05
N ALA A 53 7.91 20.76 8.18
CA ALA A 53 6.85 19.80 8.40
C ALA A 53 5.71 19.96 7.39
N LYS A 54 5.44 21.20 6.89
CA LYS A 54 4.36 21.45 5.93
C LYS A 54 4.70 20.89 4.56
N ILE A 55 5.89 21.15 4.05
CA ILE A 55 6.36 20.56 2.80
C ILE A 55 6.40 19.03 2.92
N THR A 56 6.88 18.49 4.04
CA THR A 56 6.88 17.04 4.31
C THR A 56 5.48 16.46 4.26
N GLN A 57 4.51 17.12 4.89
CA GLN A 57 3.11 16.71 4.89
C GLN A 57 2.52 16.71 3.48
N ASP A 58 2.74 17.77 2.71
CA ASP A 58 2.18 17.92 1.36
C ASP A 58 2.76 16.86 0.41
N ILE A 59 4.08 16.64 0.43
CA ILE A 59 4.73 15.57 -0.35
C ILE A 59 4.28 14.19 0.13
N GLY A 60 4.21 13.98 1.44
CA GLY A 60 3.72 12.73 2.03
C GLY A 60 2.29 12.41 1.63
N ASN A 61 1.39 13.41 1.66
CA ASN A 61 0.02 13.24 1.21
C ASN A 61 -0.04 12.86 -0.28
N VAL A 62 0.70 13.55 -1.16
CA VAL A 62 0.77 13.21 -2.58
C VAL A 62 1.32 11.79 -2.76
N ALA A 63 2.36 11.41 -2.02
CA ALA A 63 2.90 10.05 -2.08
C ALA A 63 1.86 9.00 -1.68
N LEU A 64 1.11 9.26 -0.61
CA LEU A 64 0.02 8.37 -0.16
C LEU A 64 -1.08 8.19 -1.21
N LEU A 65 -1.39 9.21 -2.03
CA LEU A 65 -2.37 9.07 -3.11
C LEU A 65 -1.95 7.96 -4.07
N PHE A 66 -0.70 7.98 -4.54
CA PHE A 66 -0.18 6.98 -5.47
C PHE A 66 -0.06 5.60 -4.82
N ILE A 67 0.40 5.53 -3.57
CA ILE A 67 0.58 4.27 -2.84
C ILE A 67 -0.77 3.58 -2.63
N LEU A 68 -1.76 4.30 -2.10
CA LEU A 68 -3.10 3.76 -1.85
C LEU A 68 -3.81 3.38 -3.15
N PHE A 69 -3.72 4.22 -4.18
CA PHE A 69 -4.37 3.94 -5.45
C PHE A 69 -3.75 2.74 -6.17
N ALA A 70 -2.41 2.63 -6.22
CA ALA A 70 -1.72 1.49 -6.80
C ALA A 70 -2.10 0.17 -6.08
N GLY A 71 -2.08 0.16 -4.74
CA GLY A 71 -2.52 -0.99 -3.95
C GLY A 71 -3.98 -1.35 -4.16
N ALA A 72 -4.86 -0.35 -4.28
CA ALA A 72 -6.28 -0.54 -4.54
C ALA A 72 -6.55 -1.13 -5.93
N LEU A 73 -5.81 -0.71 -6.97
CA LEU A 73 -5.92 -1.26 -8.32
C LEU A 73 -5.61 -2.76 -8.39
N GLU A 74 -4.73 -3.25 -7.54
CA GLU A 74 -4.32 -4.66 -7.48
C GLU A 74 -5.29 -5.53 -6.64
N THR A 75 -6.17 -4.93 -5.85
CA THR A 75 -7.10 -5.63 -4.98
C THR A 75 -8.21 -6.32 -5.79
N LYS A 76 -8.22 -7.65 -5.82
CA LYS A 76 -9.23 -8.44 -6.55
C LYS A 76 -10.54 -8.55 -5.76
N ARG A 77 -11.67 -8.30 -6.42
CA ARG A 77 -13.02 -8.40 -5.83
C ARG A 77 -13.34 -9.80 -5.32
N SER A 78 -12.89 -10.85 -6.03
CA SER A 78 -13.08 -12.24 -5.61
C SER A 78 -12.46 -12.52 -4.23
N ASP A 79 -11.31 -11.95 -3.97
CA ASP A 79 -10.58 -12.12 -2.73
C ASP A 79 -11.18 -11.24 -1.63
N ALA A 80 -11.60 -10.02 -2.00
CA ALA A 80 -12.27 -9.09 -1.11
C ALA A 80 -13.57 -9.67 -0.52
N THR A 81 -14.38 -10.41 -1.29
CA THR A 81 -15.66 -10.95 -0.79
C THR A 81 -15.49 -11.91 0.38
N MET A 82 -14.43 -12.72 0.42
CA MET A 82 -14.17 -13.65 1.52
C MET A 82 -13.68 -12.94 2.80
N ALA A 83 -12.96 -11.84 2.64
CA ALA A 83 -12.32 -11.14 3.75
C ALA A 83 -13.05 -9.83 4.13
N LEU A 84 -14.08 -9.42 3.38
CA LEU A 84 -14.72 -8.10 3.49
C LEU A 84 -15.20 -7.77 4.91
N TYR A 85 -15.94 -8.69 5.54
CA TYR A 85 -16.45 -8.46 6.90
C TYR A 85 -15.33 -8.42 7.95
N PRO A 86 -14.42 -9.42 8.05
CA PRO A 86 -13.35 -9.38 9.03
C PRO A 86 -12.39 -8.19 8.82
N SER A 87 -12.01 -7.90 7.58
CA SER A 87 -11.14 -6.75 7.27
C SER A 87 -11.82 -5.42 7.53
N GLY A 88 -13.09 -5.29 7.13
CA GLY A 88 -13.87 -4.07 7.36
C GLY A 88 -14.05 -3.75 8.85
N ILE A 89 -14.29 -4.77 9.68
CA ILE A 89 -14.36 -4.59 11.14
C ILE A 89 -12.99 -4.19 11.71
N LEU A 90 -11.90 -4.81 11.25
CA LEU A 90 -10.55 -4.42 11.71
C LEU A 90 -10.18 -3.02 11.23
N ALA A 91 -10.52 -2.66 10.00
CA ALA A 91 -10.22 -1.34 9.45
C ALA A 91 -11.06 -0.20 10.06
N THR A 92 -12.19 -0.50 10.68
CA THR A 92 -13.08 0.50 11.31
C THR A 92 -13.04 0.42 12.83
N ALA A 93 -13.77 -0.52 13.42
CA ALA A 93 -13.79 -0.74 14.86
C ALA A 93 -12.38 -1.09 15.41
N GLY A 94 -11.58 -1.85 14.64
CA GLY A 94 -10.21 -2.19 15.00
C GLY A 94 -9.31 -0.96 15.11
N VAL A 95 -9.39 -0.04 14.16
CA VAL A 95 -8.68 1.24 14.20
C VAL A 95 -9.13 2.06 15.39
N PHE A 96 -10.45 2.21 15.59
CA PHE A 96 -11.01 2.99 16.70
C PHE A 96 -10.56 2.44 18.07
N PHE A 97 -10.75 1.15 18.34
CA PHE A 97 -10.38 0.58 19.65
C PHE A 97 -8.86 0.53 19.85
N THR A 98 -8.08 0.29 18.77
CA THR A 98 -6.61 0.37 18.86
C THR A 98 -6.18 1.80 19.19
N ALA A 99 -6.78 2.81 18.53
CA ALA A 99 -6.50 4.21 18.82
C ALA A 99 -6.83 4.57 20.28
N MET A 100 -7.98 4.14 20.80
CA MET A 100 -8.38 4.41 22.18
C MET A 100 -7.44 3.74 23.21
N LEU A 101 -7.09 2.46 22.99
CA LEU A 101 -6.16 1.77 23.88
C LEU A 101 -4.74 2.33 23.80
N ALA A 102 -4.27 2.68 22.59
CA ALA A 102 -2.98 3.34 22.41
C ALA A 102 -2.95 4.71 23.08
N ALA A 103 -4.04 5.48 22.98
CA ALA A 103 -4.19 6.76 23.66
C ALA A 103 -4.15 6.61 25.18
N LEU A 104 -4.86 5.61 25.73
CA LEU A 104 -4.85 5.33 27.16
C LEU A 104 -3.43 4.97 27.65
N ILE A 105 -2.74 4.10 26.92
CA ILE A 105 -1.36 3.70 27.23
C ILE A 105 -0.42 4.93 27.18
N ALA A 106 -0.55 5.78 26.14
CA ALA A 106 0.24 6.99 26.02
C ALA A 106 -0.06 7.98 27.17
N TYR A 107 -1.32 8.19 27.51
CA TYR A 107 -1.72 9.07 28.61
C TYR A 107 -1.14 8.63 29.96
N VAL A 108 -1.08 7.33 30.23
CA VAL A 108 -0.54 6.79 31.48
C VAL A 108 1.00 6.80 31.52
N LEU A 109 1.65 6.53 30.37
CA LEU A 109 3.10 6.33 30.33
C LEU A 109 3.91 7.57 29.91
N THR A 110 3.23 8.63 29.45
CA THR A 110 3.92 9.84 28.96
C THR A 110 3.37 11.10 29.66
N SER A 111 3.99 12.24 29.33
CA SER A 111 3.54 13.57 29.80
C SER A 111 2.49 14.21 28.87
N LEU A 112 1.96 13.48 27.91
CA LEU A 112 0.95 13.97 26.98
C LEU A 112 -0.39 14.15 27.71
N ASN A 113 -1.08 15.25 27.41
CA ASN A 113 -2.46 15.43 27.89
C ASN A 113 -3.43 14.50 27.14
N LEU A 114 -4.70 14.45 27.59
CA LEU A 114 -5.70 13.54 27.02
C LEU A 114 -5.90 13.73 25.53
N LYS A 115 -5.98 15.00 25.04
CA LYS A 115 -6.19 15.29 23.62
C LYS A 115 -4.98 14.89 22.78
N GLU A 116 -3.77 15.19 23.24
CA GLU A 116 -2.51 14.80 22.61
C GLU A 116 -2.37 13.27 22.56
N SER A 117 -2.75 12.59 23.65
CA SER A 117 -2.74 11.14 23.71
C SER A 117 -3.75 10.51 22.74
N LEU A 118 -4.95 11.07 22.60
CA LEU A 118 -5.93 10.65 21.61
C LEU A 118 -5.39 10.83 20.18
N LEU A 119 -4.76 11.98 19.91
CA LEU A 119 -4.13 12.24 18.62
C LEU A 119 -3.01 11.25 18.32
N PHE A 120 -2.12 11.00 19.28
CA PHE A 120 -1.08 9.99 19.18
C PHE A 120 -1.67 8.59 18.91
N GLY A 121 -2.71 8.19 19.66
CA GLY A 121 -3.39 6.91 19.48
C GLY A 121 -4.00 6.76 18.07
N ALA A 122 -4.65 7.81 17.55
CA ALA A 122 -5.20 7.82 16.20
C ALA A 122 -4.10 7.68 15.14
N ILE A 123 -2.99 8.42 15.29
CA ILE A 123 -1.83 8.36 14.38
C ILE A 123 -1.26 6.94 14.32
N VAL A 124 -1.05 6.29 15.47
CA VAL A 124 -0.42 4.97 15.50
C VAL A 124 -1.39 3.82 15.27
N SER A 125 -2.67 4.07 15.00
CA SER A 125 -3.67 3.02 14.78
C SER A 125 -3.57 2.37 13.39
N SER A 126 -3.05 3.06 12.38
CA SER A 126 -2.87 2.52 11.02
C SER A 126 -1.78 1.45 10.96
N THR A 127 -1.85 0.55 9.97
CA THR A 127 -0.91 -0.56 9.75
C THR A 127 -0.52 -0.66 8.28
N ASP A 128 0.62 -1.28 7.98
CA ASP A 128 1.22 -1.35 6.64
C ASP A 128 1.36 -2.80 6.15
N ALA A 129 0.43 -3.25 5.29
CA ALA A 129 0.49 -4.58 4.68
C ALA A 129 1.59 -4.71 3.64
N ALA A 130 1.95 -3.63 2.95
CA ALA A 130 3.01 -3.68 1.93
C ALA A 130 4.35 -4.03 2.58
N ALA A 131 4.64 -3.45 3.76
CA ALA A 131 5.79 -3.84 4.57
C ALA A 131 5.72 -5.31 5.00
N VAL A 132 4.55 -5.80 5.46
CA VAL A 132 4.35 -7.20 5.87
C VAL A 132 4.68 -8.16 4.72
N ILE A 133 4.12 -7.92 3.53
CA ILE A 133 4.29 -8.78 2.35
C ILE A 133 5.75 -8.74 1.88
N SER A 134 6.35 -7.57 1.83
CA SER A 134 7.77 -7.39 1.51
C SER A 134 8.68 -8.19 2.45
N MET A 135 8.38 -8.22 3.77
CA MET A 135 9.14 -8.96 4.76
C MET A 135 8.99 -10.49 4.63
N LEU A 136 7.85 -10.96 4.16
CA LEU A 136 7.64 -12.38 3.91
C LEU A 136 8.47 -12.89 2.71
N GLY A 137 8.93 -11.99 1.82
CA GLY A 137 9.96 -12.26 0.81
C GLY A 137 9.63 -13.46 -0.09
N GLY A 138 8.47 -13.46 -0.76
CA GLY A 138 8.05 -14.55 -1.64
C GLY A 138 7.57 -15.82 -0.91
N SER A 139 7.49 -15.83 0.42
CA SER A 139 6.88 -16.92 1.16
C SER A 139 5.35 -16.85 1.04
N ASN A 140 4.71 -17.93 0.59
CA ASN A 140 3.26 -17.99 0.41
C ASN A 140 2.53 -18.07 1.76
N LEU A 141 2.11 -16.92 2.29
CA LEU A 141 1.20 -16.88 3.43
C LEU A 141 -0.18 -17.39 3.00
N LYS A 142 -0.85 -18.19 3.84
CA LYS A 142 -2.21 -18.66 3.58
C LYS A 142 -3.10 -17.54 3.05
N LYS A 143 -3.69 -17.73 1.87
CA LYS A 143 -4.46 -16.71 1.13
C LYS A 143 -5.48 -15.99 2.02
N LYS A 144 -6.20 -16.75 2.87
CA LYS A 144 -7.20 -16.21 3.79
C LYS A 144 -6.65 -15.13 4.74
N ILE A 145 -5.43 -15.31 5.27
CA ILE A 145 -4.81 -14.38 6.22
C ILE A 145 -4.22 -13.21 5.46
N ARG A 146 -3.54 -13.49 4.34
CA ARG A 146 -2.94 -12.48 3.48
C ARG A 146 -3.98 -11.47 3.02
N THR A 147 -5.12 -11.93 2.50
CA THR A 147 -6.19 -11.05 2.02
C THR A 147 -6.79 -10.17 3.12
N VAL A 148 -6.94 -10.70 4.35
CA VAL A 148 -7.42 -9.88 5.48
C VAL A 148 -6.44 -8.76 5.80
N ILE A 149 -5.14 -9.06 5.87
CA ILE A 149 -4.10 -8.07 6.17
C ILE A 149 -4.04 -6.99 5.07
N GLU A 150 -4.09 -7.39 3.80
CA GLU A 150 -4.05 -6.47 2.65
C GLU A 150 -5.24 -5.49 2.64
N ILE A 151 -6.47 -6.00 2.81
CA ILE A 151 -7.68 -5.17 2.78
C ILE A 151 -7.79 -4.33 4.05
N GLU A 152 -7.45 -4.88 5.21
CA GLU A 152 -7.40 -4.12 6.46
C GLU A 152 -6.49 -2.90 6.30
N SER A 153 -5.26 -3.11 5.87
CA SER A 153 -4.26 -2.04 5.76
C SER A 153 -4.66 -0.97 4.76
N GLY A 154 -5.17 -1.34 3.57
CA GLY A 154 -5.60 -0.35 2.58
C GLY A 154 -6.78 0.51 3.05
N SER A 155 -7.60 -0.01 3.97
CA SER A 155 -8.80 0.67 4.48
C SER A 155 -8.57 1.40 5.81
N ASN A 156 -7.57 0.99 6.60
CA ASN A 156 -7.35 1.57 7.93
C ASN A 156 -6.68 2.95 7.89
N ASP A 157 -5.85 3.25 6.88
CA ASP A 157 -5.21 4.56 6.72
C ASP A 157 -6.24 5.69 6.54
N PRO A 158 -7.23 5.56 5.63
CA PRO A 158 -8.34 6.52 5.54
C PRO A 158 -9.11 6.68 6.86
N MET A 159 -9.32 5.61 7.60
CA MET A 159 -10.05 5.64 8.87
C MET A 159 -9.23 6.31 9.98
N ALA A 160 -7.93 6.01 10.09
CA ALA A 160 -7.03 6.69 11.00
C ALA A 160 -6.95 8.19 10.70
N TYR A 161 -6.87 8.57 9.40
CA TYR A 161 -6.89 9.98 8.99
C TYR A 161 -8.18 10.69 9.37
N ALA A 162 -9.33 10.04 9.20
CA ALA A 162 -10.62 10.59 9.64
C ALA A 162 -10.65 10.85 11.17
N LEU A 163 -10.12 9.92 11.97
CA LEU A 163 -9.99 10.09 13.42
C LEU A 163 -9.05 11.24 13.78
N ILE A 164 -7.92 11.37 13.08
CA ILE A 164 -6.96 12.47 13.30
C ILE A 164 -7.62 13.80 13.04
N LEU A 165 -8.30 13.98 11.90
CA LEU A 165 -9.00 15.23 11.58
C LEU A 165 -10.13 15.53 12.59
N PHE A 166 -10.85 14.49 13.03
CA PHE A 166 -11.86 14.62 14.09
C PHE A 166 -11.23 15.17 15.38
N ILE A 167 -10.12 14.56 15.83
CA ILE A 167 -9.45 14.98 17.07
C ILE A 167 -8.87 16.39 16.91
N LEU A 168 -8.23 16.69 15.77
CA LEU A 168 -7.69 18.02 15.48
C LEU A 168 -8.78 19.11 15.48
N SER A 169 -9.97 18.79 15.01
CA SER A 169 -11.10 19.71 15.07
C SER A 169 -11.49 20.09 16.52
N MET A 170 -11.15 19.24 17.49
CA MET A 170 -11.40 19.51 18.93
C MET A 170 -10.31 20.41 19.56
N PHE A 171 -9.14 20.57 18.93
CA PHE A 171 -8.08 21.49 19.39
C PHE A 171 -8.33 22.93 18.94
N GLY A 172 -8.88 23.16 17.73
CA GLY A 172 -9.00 24.48 17.09
C GLY A 172 -10.19 25.33 17.55
N ALA A 173 -11.08 24.79 18.36
CA ALA A 173 -12.28 25.52 18.77
C ALA A 173 -12.08 26.16 20.14
N GLY A 174 -11.94 27.47 20.18
CA GLY A 174 -12.19 28.30 21.37
C GLY A 174 -13.65 28.20 21.85
N GLU A 175 -14.52 27.61 21.08
CA GLU A 175 -15.89 27.21 21.43
C GLU A 175 -15.94 25.69 21.62
N LYS A 176 -16.70 25.27 22.65
CA LYS A 176 -16.95 23.85 23.00
C LYS A 176 -17.57 23.11 21.79
N THR A 177 -16.74 22.61 20.88
CA THR A 177 -17.24 21.71 19.82
C THR A 177 -17.82 20.49 20.53
N SER A 178 -19.14 20.37 20.51
CA SER A 178 -19.82 19.23 21.12
C SER A 178 -19.34 17.93 20.46
N ILE A 179 -19.11 16.88 21.22
CA ILE A 179 -18.79 15.54 20.72
C ILE A 179 -19.78 15.11 19.62
N PHE A 180 -21.04 15.56 19.74
CA PHE A 180 -22.08 15.32 18.75
C PHE A 180 -21.72 15.86 17.34
N TRP A 181 -21.23 17.11 17.24
CA TRP A 181 -20.79 17.67 15.96
C TRP A 181 -19.55 16.95 15.41
N GLY A 182 -18.66 16.49 16.28
CA GLY A 182 -17.52 15.71 15.87
C GLY A 182 -17.93 14.34 15.28
N ILE A 183 -18.92 13.68 15.85
CA ILE A 183 -19.47 12.43 15.32
C ILE A 183 -20.10 12.67 13.94
N ILE A 184 -20.88 13.74 13.78
CA ILE A 184 -21.45 14.12 12.47
C ILE A 184 -20.33 14.37 11.45
N PHE A 185 -19.26 15.08 11.84
CA PHE A 185 -18.11 15.32 11.01
C PHE A 185 -17.44 14.01 10.52
N LEU A 186 -17.26 13.04 11.42
CA LEU A 186 -16.71 11.73 11.09
C LEU A 186 -17.59 10.97 10.10
N PHE A 187 -18.90 10.90 10.35
CA PHE A 187 -19.85 10.27 9.44
C PHE A 187 -19.88 10.96 8.07
N ARG A 188 -19.85 12.29 8.05
CA ARG A 188 -19.76 13.05 6.80
C ARG A 188 -18.53 12.68 5.99
N GLN A 189 -17.36 12.60 6.62
CA GLN A 189 -16.12 12.20 5.95
C GLN A 189 -16.23 10.82 5.30
N ILE A 190 -16.77 9.84 6.03
CA ILE A 190 -16.93 8.47 5.53
C ILE A 190 -17.94 8.42 4.39
N ILE A 191 -19.12 9.01 4.56
CA ILE A 191 -20.19 8.96 3.58
C ILE A 191 -19.79 9.67 2.28
N PHE A 192 -19.29 10.90 2.36
CA PHE A 192 -18.87 11.64 1.17
C PHE A 192 -17.62 11.03 0.54
N GLY A 193 -16.67 10.50 1.32
CA GLY A 193 -15.53 9.78 0.82
C GLY A 193 -15.95 8.54 0.02
N ALA A 194 -16.85 7.73 0.57
CA ALA A 194 -17.35 6.54 -0.12
C ALA A 194 -18.17 6.91 -1.38
N LEU A 195 -19.06 7.87 -1.29
CA LEU A 195 -19.89 8.32 -2.41
C LEU A 195 -19.03 8.82 -3.58
N MET A 196 -18.07 9.70 -3.31
CA MET A 196 -17.19 10.26 -4.34
C MET A 196 -16.27 9.18 -4.92
N GLY A 197 -15.75 8.26 -4.09
CA GLY A 197 -14.96 7.13 -4.57
C GLY A 197 -15.74 6.25 -5.55
N ILE A 198 -17.02 5.97 -5.27
CA ILE A 198 -17.90 5.22 -6.17
C ILE A 198 -18.19 6.01 -7.45
N ILE A 199 -18.50 7.30 -7.35
CA ILE A 199 -18.77 8.15 -8.51
C ILE A 199 -17.53 8.18 -9.42
N PHE A 200 -16.37 8.56 -8.90
CA PHE A 200 -15.13 8.64 -9.68
C PHE A 200 -14.68 7.29 -10.21
N GLY A 201 -14.86 6.20 -9.45
CA GLY A 201 -14.57 4.84 -9.90
C GLY A 201 -15.41 4.43 -11.12
N LYS A 202 -16.67 4.85 -11.15
CA LYS A 202 -17.58 4.52 -12.28
C LYS A 202 -17.41 5.45 -13.49
N ILE A 203 -17.03 6.71 -13.31
CA ILE A 203 -16.97 7.68 -14.41
C ILE A 203 -15.57 7.74 -15.06
N SER A 204 -14.50 7.35 -14.36
CA SER A 204 -13.13 7.51 -14.86
C SER A 204 -12.90 6.79 -16.20
N LEU A 205 -13.23 5.50 -16.29
CA LEU A 205 -13.04 4.73 -17.53
C LEU A 205 -13.96 5.19 -18.66
N PRO A 206 -15.28 5.40 -18.46
CA PRO A 206 -16.16 5.96 -19.50
C PRO A 206 -15.68 7.32 -20.00
N LEU A 207 -15.20 8.20 -19.13
CA LEU A 207 -14.67 9.50 -19.53
C LEU A 207 -13.44 9.35 -20.44
N GLY A 208 -12.53 8.41 -20.12
CA GLY A 208 -11.38 8.09 -20.98
C GLY A 208 -11.80 7.63 -22.38
N LYS A 209 -12.89 6.85 -22.49
CA LYS A 209 -13.48 6.44 -23.79
C LYS A 209 -14.10 7.61 -24.55
N ILE A 210 -14.81 8.51 -23.87
CA ILE A 210 -15.38 9.73 -24.47
C ILE A 210 -14.28 10.62 -25.02
N LEU A 211 -13.14 10.74 -24.30
CA LEU A 211 -11.97 11.50 -24.71
C LEU A 211 -11.15 10.79 -25.80
N LYS A 212 -11.57 9.60 -26.25
CA LYS A 212 -10.88 8.77 -27.27
C LYS A 212 -9.40 8.56 -26.94
N ILE A 213 -9.12 8.18 -25.71
CA ILE A 213 -7.75 7.88 -25.28
C ILE A 213 -7.41 6.47 -25.76
N GLU A 214 -6.60 6.38 -26.84
CA GLU A 214 -6.24 5.12 -27.50
C GLU A 214 -4.84 4.61 -27.14
N ARG A 215 -4.07 5.37 -26.34
CA ARG A 215 -2.70 5.05 -25.96
C ARG A 215 -2.58 4.85 -24.46
N GLU A 216 -1.77 3.86 -24.07
CA GLU A 216 -1.57 3.48 -22.66
C GLU A 216 -1.01 4.59 -21.79
N GLU A 217 -0.07 5.40 -22.34
CA GLU A 217 0.55 6.49 -21.60
C GLU A 217 -0.48 7.56 -21.25
N PHE A 218 -1.33 7.92 -22.20
CA PHE A 218 -2.39 8.92 -21.97
C PHE A 218 -3.48 8.39 -21.04
N LEU A 219 -3.78 7.09 -21.08
CA LEU A 219 -4.73 6.50 -20.15
C LEU A 219 -4.17 6.52 -18.72
N THR A 220 -2.87 6.27 -18.54
CA THR A 220 -2.20 6.39 -17.25
C THR A 220 -2.27 7.83 -16.73
N ILE A 221 -1.96 8.83 -17.58
CA ILE A 221 -2.06 10.25 -17.22
C ILE A 221 -3.49 10.63 -16.88
N HIS A 222 -4.49 10.13 -17.62
CA HIS A 222 -5.90 10.33 -17.32
C HIS A 222 -6.27 9.81 -15.93
N LEU A 223 -5.83 8.60 -15.56
CA LEU A 223 -6.06 8.04 -14.24
C LEU A 223 -5.39 8.86 -13.13
N ILE A 224 -4.19 9.42 -13.37
CA ILE A 224 -3.53 10.34 -12.43
C ILE A 224 -4.34 11.63 -12.28
N ALA A 225 -4.84 12.20 -13.37
CA ALA A 225 -5.68 13.38 -13.30
C ALA A 225 -6.95 13.11 -12.49
N MET A 226 -7.63 11.98 -12.75
CA MET A 226 -8.82 11.56 -12.02
C MET A 226 -8.53 11.31 -10.53
N LEU A 227 -7.36 10.77 -10.20
CA LEU A 227 -6.87 10.58 -8.83
C LEU A 227 -6.80 11.92 -8.08
N PHE A 228 -6.16 12.94 -8.67
CA PHE A 228 -6.06 14.27 -8.06
C PHE A 228 -7.40 14.96 -7.92
N ILE A 229 -8.25 14.91 -8.95
CA ILE A 229 -9.59 15.51 -8.93
C ILE A 229 -10.46 14.81 -7.87
N CYS A 230 -10.43 13.48 -7.81
CA CYS A 230 -11.16 12.71 -6.81
C CYS A 230 -10.74 13.11 -5.40
N PHE A 231 -9.44 13.13 -5.11
CA PHE A 231 -8.92 13.47 -3.79
C PHE A 231 -9.30 14.91 -3.39
N ALA A 232 -8.89 15.87 -4.21
CA ALA A 232 -9.12 17.29 -3.89
C ALA A 232 -10.61 17.64 -3.86
N GLY A 233 -11.38 17.18 -4.83
CA GLY A 233 -12.83 17.39 -4.87
C GLY A 233 -13.55 16.81 -3.66
N THR A 234 -13.16 15.61 -3.23
CA THR A 234 -13.72 14.99 -2.03
C THR A 234 -13.40 15.80 -0.77
N ASN A 235 -12.16 16.26 -0.61
CA ASN A 235 -11.76 17.07 0.54
C ASN A 235 -12.49 18.43 0.58
N ILE A 236 -12.68 19.08 -0.58
CA ILE A 236 -13.40 20.37 -0.68
C ILE A 236 -14.84 20.25 -0.17
N ILE A 237 -15.54 19.15 -0.48
CA ILE A 237 -16.91 18.91 0.02
C ILE A 237 -16.95 18.36 1.46
N GLY A 238 -15.78 18.21 2.10
CA GLY A 238 -15.63 17.73 3.47
C GLY A 238 -15.75 16.20 3.63
N GLY A 239 -15.50 15.44 2.56
CA GLY A 239 -15.33 14.00 2.60
C GLY A 239 -13.88 13.59 2.85
N ASN A 240 -13.64 12.29 3.04
CA ASN A 240 -12.30 11.73 3.17
C ASN A 240 -11.74 11.36 1.78
N GLY A 241 -10.80 12.17 1.26
CA GLY A 241 -10.20 11.97 -0.05
C GLY A 241 -9.40 10.66 -0.15
N PHE A 242 -8.73 10.21 0.91
CA PHE A 242 -8.01 8.93 0.90
C PHE A 242 -8.95 7.73 0.76
N LEU A 243 -10.11 7.77 1.44
CA LEU A 243 -11.14 6.75 1.29
C LEU A 243 -11.70 6.75 -0.15
N ALA A 244 -11.93 7.94 -0.71
CA ALA A 244 -12.45 8.08 -2.06
C ALA A 244 -11.51 7.46 -3.10
N ILE A 245 -10.21 7.77 -3.07
CA ILE A 245 -9.25 7.21 -4.03
C ILE A 245 -9.05 5.71 -3.85
N TYR A 246 -9.08 5.20 -2.63
CA TYR A 246 -8.98 3.77 -2.36
C TYR A 246 -10.16 3.01 -2.98
N LEU A 247 -11.39 3.46 -2.77
CA LEU A 247 -12.59 2.86 -3.38
C LEU A 247 -12.60 3.03 -4.90
N MET A 248 -12.21 4.21 -5.42
CA MET A 248 -12.03 4.44 -6.85
C MET A 248 -11.05 3.42 -7.45
N GLY A 249 -9.89 3.19 -6.81
CA GLY A 249 -8.88 2.24 -7.25
C GLY A 249 -9.40 0.81 -7.30
N ILE A 250 -10.11 0.34 -6.25
CA ILE A 250 -10.73 -1.00 -6.23
C ILE A 250 -11.72 -1.15 -7.38
N LEU A 251 -12.57 -0.15 -7.63
CA LEU A 251 -13.57 -0.24 -8.69
C LEU A 251 -12.91 -0.32 -10.08
N ILE A 252 -11.97 0.58 -10.38
CA ILE A 252 -11.23 0.59 -11.64
C ILE A 252 -10.41 -0.70 -11.81
N GLY A 253 -9.73 -1.15 -10.76
CA GLY A 253 -8.90 -2.33 -10.77
C GLY A 253 -9.68 -3.64 -11.06
N ASN A 254 -10.99 -3.66 -10.82
CA ASN A 254 -11.84 -4.82 -11.10
C ASN A 254 -12.64 -4.74 -12.43
N GLU A 255 -12.52 -3.61 -13.14
CA GLU A 255 -13.10 -3.48 -14.48
C GLU A 255 -12.15 -4.03 -15.56
N HIS A 256 -12.72 -4.38 -16.72
CA HIS A 256 -11.97 -4.77 -17.91
C HIS A 256 -11.83 -3.56 -18.85
N PHE A 257 -10.60 -3.16 -19.14
CA PHE A 257 -10.31 -2.09 -20.08
C PHE A 257 -8.97 -2.34 -20.77
N ASP A 258 -8.81 -1.70 -21.94
CA ASP A 258 -7.59 -1.83 -22.72
C ASP A 258 -6.38 -1.27 -21.96
N PHE A 259 -5.20 -1.88 -22.12
CA PHE A 259 -3.94 -1.50 -21.46
C PHE A 259 -3.96 -1.56 -19.91
N LYS A 260 -4.93 -2.29 -19.31
CA LYS A 260 -5.08 -2.38 -17.86
C LYS A 260 -3.77 -2.72 -17.15
N MET A 261 -3.07 -3.77 -17.60
CA MET A 261 -1.83 -4.24 -16.98
C MET A 261 -0.74 -3.18 -17.06
N ASN A 262 -0.63 -2.49 -18.20
CA ASN A 262 0.35 -1.42 -18.39
C ASN A 262 0.05 -0.22 -17.47
N CYS A 263 -1.22 0.15 -17.34
CA CYS A 263 -1.63 1.20 -16.40
C CYS A 263 -1.28 0.82 -14.94
N ILE A 264 -1.53 -0.44 -14.53
CA ILE A 264 -1.17 -0.93 -13.19
C ILE A 264 0.34 -0.88 -12.99
N LYS A 265 1.15 -1.33 -13.99
CA LYS A 265 2.62 -1.25 -13.94
C LYS A 265 3.12 0.18 -13.80
N ASN A 266 2.60 1.10 -14.61
CA ASN A 266 2.97 2.51 -14.57
C ASN A 266 2.62 3.14 -13.21
N MET A 267 1.45 2.82 -12.65
CA MET A 267 1.05 3.26 -11.30
C MET A 267 1.93 2.66 -10.22
N ARG A 268 2.35 1.39 -10.35
CA ARG A 268 3.29 0.75 -9.42
C ARG A 268 4.64 1.46 -9.44
N VAL A 269 5.18 1.82 -10.62
CA VAL A 269 6.44 2.58 -10.73
C VAL A 269 6.32 3.96 -10.08
N ALA A 270 5.21 4.67 -10.34
CA ALA A 270 4.95 5.95 -9.71
C ALA A 270 4.83 5.82 -8.17
N SER A 271 4.14 4.79 -7.69
CA SER A 271 4.01 4.48 -6.26
C SER A 271 5.38 4.21 -5.61
N TRP A 272 6.26 3.43 -6.25
CA TRP A 272 7.61 3.20 -5.74
C TRP A 272 8.45 4.48 -5.68
N LEU A 273 8.39 5.33 -6.71
CA LEU A 273 9.08 6.63 -6.70
C LEU A 273 8.59 7.51 -5.56
N MET A 274 7.28 7.59 -5.38
CA MET A 274 6.67 8.35 -4.30
C MET A 274 7.04 7.79 -2.92
N GLN A 275 7.08 6.46 -2.78
CA GLN A 275 7.46 5.78 -1.54
C GLN A 275 8.92 6.08 -1.16
N ILE A 276 9.87 5.99 -2.11
CA ILE A 276 11.28 6.35 -1.90
C ILE A 276 11.38 7.81 -1.46
N THR A 277 10.75 8.72 -2.21
CA THR A 277 10.76 10.17 -1.93
C THR A 277 10.23 10.47 -0.53
N MET A 278 9.11 9.85 -0.17
CA MET A 278 8.46 9.98 1.13
C MET A 278 9.38 9.56 2.28
N PHE A 279 9.98 8.37 2.19
CA PHE A 279 10.86 7.88 3.26
C PHE A 279 12.13 8.71 3.40
N ILE A 280 12.72 9.18 2.29
CA ILE A 280 13.88 10.08 2.33
C ILE A 280 13.53 11.39 3.02
N ILE A 281 12.42 12.04 2.65
CA ILE A 281 12.01 13.32 3.25
C ILE A 281 11.67 13.14 4.72
N LEU A 282 11.00 12.06 5.10
CA LEU A 282 10.74 11.74 6.50
C LEU A 282 12.05 11.54 7.28
N GLY A 283 13.06 10.92 6.66
CA GLY A 283 14.39 10.79 7.24
C GLY A 283 15.11 12.12 7.41
N LEU A 284 15.01 13.04 6.43
CA LEU A 284 15.58 14.38 6.49
C LEU A 284 14.96 15.24 7.60
N LEU A 285 13.67 15.06 7.88
CA LEU A 285 12.94 15.82 8.92
C LEU A 285 13.35 15.42 10.33
N VAL A 286 14.02 14.28 10.52
CA VAL A 286 14.37 13.74 11.83
C VAL A 286 15.69 14.29 12.33
N PHE A 287 15.71 14.70 13.59
CA PHE A 287 16.92 15.07 14.35
C PHE A 287 17.29 13.94 15.31
N PRO A 288 18.29 13.09 14.99
CA PRO A 288 18.68 11.94 15.83
C PRO A 288 19.00 12.29 17.29
N SER A 289 19.51 13.48 17.56
CA SER A 289 19.77 13.96 18.92
C SER A 289 18.52 14.00 19.78
N GLN A 290 17.37 14.38 19.19
CA GLN A 290 16.08 14.48 19.87
C GLN A 290 15.45 13.10 20.12
N LEU A 291 15.79 12.09 19.33
CA LEU A 291 15.27 10.73 19.51
C LEU A 291 15.76 10.10 20.82
N LYS A 292 16.94 10.47 21.31
CA LYS A 292 17.50 9.95 22.57
C LYS A 292 16.53 10.11 23.75
N ALA A 293 15.81 11.23 23.80
CA ALA A 293 14.85 11.51 24.87
C ALA A 293 13.63 10.60 24.86
N VAL A 294 13.28 10.02 23.71
CA VAL A 294 12.07 9.21 23.54
C VAL A 294 12.36 7.70 23.45
N VAL A 295 13.62 7.26 23.40
CA VAL A 295 13.98 5.84 23.21
C VAL A 295 13.31 4.93 24.21
N ILE A 296 13.44 5.19 25.51
CA ILE A 296 12.90 4.31 26.55
C ILE A 296 11.37 4.32 26.52
N ARG A 297 10.74 5.50 26.53
CA ARG A 297 9.30 5.65 26.51
C ARG A 297 8.70 5.12 25.22
N GLY A 298 9.33 5.41 24.08
CA GLY A 298 8.92 4.92 22.76
C GLY A 298 9.01 3.40 22.64
N SER A 299 10.04 2.76 23.22
CA SER A 299 10.14 1.30 23.25
C SER A 299 9.03 0.66 24.07
N ILE A 300 8.76 1.20 25.27
CA ILE A 300 7.67 0.72 26.13
C ILE A 300 6.33 0.89 25.42
N LEU A 301 6.07 2.04 24.81
CA LEU A 301 4.86 2.31 24.03
C LEU A 301 4.73 1.33 22.86
N ALA A 302 5.78 1.12 22.08
CA ALA A 302 5.78 0.21 20.94
C ALA A 302 5.40 -1.21 21.37
N ILE A 303 6.01 -1.71 22.44
CA ILE A 303 5.74 -3.05 23.00
C ILE A 303 4.30 -3.12 23.53
N MET A 304 3.88 -2.16 24.33
CA MET A 304 2.53 -2.17 24.94
C MET A 304 1.43 -2.04 23.89
N ILE A 305 1.60 -1.16 22.90
CA ILE A 305 0.61 -0.99 21.83
C ILE A 305 0.53 -2.25 20.96
N THR A 306 1.66 -2.86 20.62
CA THR A 306 1.67 -4.08 19.82
C THR A 306 1.11 -5.28 20.57
N ILE A 307 1.58 -5.52 21.82
CA ILE A 307 1.25 -6.73 22.57
C ILE A 307 -0.08 -6.58 23.32
N VAL A 308 -0.37 -5.40 23.87
CA VAL A 308 -1.61 -5.23 24.66
C VAL A 308 -2.73 -4.69 23.78
N ALA A 309 -2.57 -3.49 23.21
CA ALA A 309 -3.66 -2.84 22.49
C ALA A 309 -4.06 -3.63 21.23
N ARG A 310 -3.11 -3.93 20.34
CA ARG A 310 -3.39 -4.60 19.07
C ARG A 310 -3.88 -6.04 19.26
N MET A 311 -3.25 -6.82 20.16
CA MET A 311 -3.70 -8.19 20.42
C MET A 311 -5.11 -8.20 21.03
N ALA A 312 -5.38 -7.40 22.06
CA ALA A 312 -6.70 -7.35 22.67
C ALA A 312 -7.78 -7.06 21.62
N VAL A 313 -7.56 -6.06 20.77
CA VAL A 313 -8.52 -5.66 19.73
C VAL A 313 -8.72 -6.76 18.68
N VAL A 314 -7.64 -7.33 18.13
CA VAL A 314 -7.77 -8.38 17.12
C VAL A 314 -8.41 -9.63 17.70
N PHE A 315 -8.05 -10.07 18.90
CA PHE A 315 -8.65 -11.23 19.53
C PHE A 315 -10.13 -11.01 19.82
N ALA A 316 -10.53 -9.82 20.29
CA ALA A 316 -11.91 -9.48 20.56
C ALA A 316 -12.75 -9.44 19.28
N LEU A 317 -12.32 -8.63 18.30
CA LEU A 317 -13.09 -8.40 17.06
C LEU A 317 -13.09 -9.59 16.12
N MET A 318 -12.03 -10.41 16.09
CA MET A 318 -11.98 -11.62 15.28
C MET A 318 -12.62 -12.84 15.97
N SER A 319 -13.18 -12.69 17.16
CA SER A 319 -13.83 -13.78 17.91
C SER A 319 -15.05 -14.38 17.20
N PRO A 320 -15.92 -13.58 16.56
CA PRO A 320 -17.07 -14.10 15.84
C PRO A 320 -16.71 -14.85 14.54
N PHE A 321 -15.49 -14.66 14.03
CA PHE A 321 -15.05 -15.24 12.77
C PHE A 321 -14.26 -16.53 12.99
N LYS A 322 -14.32 -17.43 12.00
CA LYS A 322 -13.64 -18.74 12.04
C LYS A 322 -12.13 -18.61 11.81
N TYR A 323 -11.42 -17.93 12.73
CA TYR A 323 -9.96 -17.86 12.76
C TYR A 323 -9.43 -18.58 14.00
N THR A 324 -8.37 -19.36 13.80
CA THR A 324 -7.67 -20.05 14.91
C THR A 324 -6.91 -19.04 15.78
N LYS A 325 -6.56 -19.44 17.01
CA LYS A 325 -5.73 -18.60 17.91
C LYS A 325 -4.40 -18.22 17.27
N LYS A 326 -3.78 -19.14 16.49
CA LYS A 326 -2.53 -18.92 15.77
C LYS A 326 -2.67 -17.86 14.67
N GLU A 327 -3.77 -17.90 13.91
CA GLU A 327 -4.08 -16.91 12.86
C GLU A 327 -4.33 -15.54 13.47
N LYS A 328 -5.11 -15.44 14.55
CA LYS A 328 -5.38 -14.18 15.28
C LYS A 328 -4.08 -13.58 15.84
N PHE A 329 -3.22 -14.42 16.43
CA PHE A 329 -1.93 -13.99 16.95
C PHE A 329 -1.06 -13.41 15.82
N PHE A 330 -0.97 -14.11 14.69
CA PHE A 330 -0.22 -13.64 13.53
C PHE A 330 -0.77 -12.32 12.96
N MET A 331 -2.10 -12.21 12.77
CA MET A 331 -2.72 -10.96 12.33
C MET A 331 -2.46 -9.79 13.30
N SER A 332 -2.43 -10.06 14.60
CA SER A 332 -2.07 -9.05 15.59
C SER A 332 -0.63 -8.59 15.45
N TRP A 333 0.30 -9.54 15.28
CA TRP A 333 1.73 -9.28 15.12
C TRP A 333 2.06 -8.62 13.78
N ALA A 334 1.32 -8.98 12.72
CA ALA A 334 1.46 -8.41 11.38
C ALA A 334 0.94 -6.96 11.25
N GLY A 335 0.40 -6.37 12.32
CA GLY A 335 0.04 -4.94 12.35
C GLY A 335 1.26 -4.02 12.39
N LEU A 336 2.17 -4.15 11.42
CA LEU A 336 3.34 -3.29 11.28
C LEU A 336 2.97 -1.83 11.10
N LYS A 337 3.77 -0.94 11.66
CA LYS A 337 3.64 0.50 11.45
C LYS A 337 4.58 0.93 10.31
N GLY A 338 4.01 1.47 9.24
CA GLY A 338 4.75 1.98 8.08
C GLY A 338 5.03 3.49 8.16
N ALA A 339 5.24 4.12 7.00
CA ALA A 339 5.47 5.56 6.92
C ALA A 339 4.22 6.40 7.22
N VAL A 340 3.02 5.85 7.01
CA VAL A 340 1.75 6.58 7.16
C VAL A 340 1.61 7.22 8.54
N PRO A 341 1.85 6.54 9.67
CA PRO A 341 1.88 7.18 10.98
C PRO A 341 2.85 8.36 11.09
N ILE A 342 4.04 8.27 10.46
CA ILE A 342 5.01 9.37 10.51
C ILE A 342 4.48 10.59 9.74
N ILE A 343 3.89 10.40 8.55
CA ILE A 343 3.25 11.48 7.80
C ILE A 343 2.10 12.07 8.61
N PHE A 344 1.25 11.21 9.18
CA PHE A 344 0.12 11.70 9.98
C PHE A 344 0.56 12.46 11.23
N SER A 345 1.74 12.16 11.79
CA SER A 345 2.26 12.92 12.92
C SER A 345 2.67 14.35 12.55
N THR A 346 2.99 14.64 11.27
CA THR A 346 3.22 16.01 10.82
C THR A 346 1.97 16.89 10.93
N ASN A 347 0.76 16.30 10.92
CA ASN A 347 -0.47 17.06 11.17
C ASN A 347 -0.49 17.69 12.57
N ALA A 348 0.13 17.07 13.57
CA ALA A 348 0.24 17.66 14.90
C ALA A 348 1.15 18.90 14.88
N ILE A 349 2.25 18.84 14.12
CA ILE A 349 3.20 19.96 13.99
C ILE A 349 2.54 21.12 13.23
N THR A 350 1.92 20.83 12.08
CA THR A 350 1.28 21.84 11.23
C THR A 350 0.04 22.47 11.87
N ALA A 351 -0.62 21.75 12.79
CA ALA A 351 -1.72 22.26 13.59
C ALA A 351 -1.26 23.07 14.82
N GLY A 352 0.03 23.18 15.08
CA GLY A 352 0.58 23.95 16.20
C GLY A 352 0.28 23.37 17.59
N ILE A 353 0.20 22.04 17.72
CA ILE A 353 -0.03 21.36 18.99
C ILE A 353 1.23 21.44 19.87
N ASP A 354 1.09 21.78 21.16
CA ASP A 354 2.21 22.09 22.07
C ASP A 354 3.29 20.99 22.11
N ASN A 355 2.91 19.72 22.26
CA ASN A 355 3.86 18.59 22.31
C ASN A 355 4.03 17.88 20.95
N SER A 356 3.74 18.56 19.83
CA SER A 356 3.74 17.95 18.49
C SER A 356 5.08 17.32 18.12
N GLN A 357 6.21 17.95 18.47
CA GLN A 357 7.54 17.39 18.20
C GLN A 357 7.81 16.11 19.00
N VAL A 358 7.31 16.05 20.24
CA VAL A 358 7.41 14.84 21.07
C VAL A 358 6.56 13.72 20.46
N ILE A 359 5.34 14.04 20.01
CA ILE A 359 4.46 13.09 19.30
C ILE A 359 5.16 12.56 18.05
N PHE A 360 5.71 13.45 17.21
CA PHE A 360 6.42 13.08 16.00
C PHE A 360 7.60 12.14 16.30
N ASN A 361 8.46 12.51 17.24
CA ASN A 361 9.63 11.71 17.61
C ASN A 361 9.26 10.34 18.17
N MET A 362 8.21 10.25 19.01
CA MET A 362 7.69 8.97 19.52
C MET A 362 7.11 8.09 18.42
N VAL A 363 6.30 8.66 17.51
CA VAL A 363 5.73 7.93 16.38
C VAL A 363 6.84 7.43 15.46
N PHE A 364 7.78 8.28 15.12
CA PHE A 364 8.95 7.92 14.30
C PHE A 364 9.71 6.74 14.91
N TYR A 365 10.07 6.85 16.19
CA TYR A 365 10.78 5.80 16.91
C TYR A 365 9.98 4.49 16.92
N MET A 366 8.66 4.56 17.19
CA MET A 366 7.80 3.39 17.18
C MET A 366 7.73 2.71 15.81
N VAL A 367 7.71 3.47 14.73
CA VAL A 367 7.71 2.92 13.36
C VAL A 367 9.00 2.16 13.11
N VAL A 368 10.15 2.77 13.40
CA VAL A 368 11.47 2.13 13.26
C VAL A 368 11.53 0.84 14.09
N PHE A 369 11.11 0.91 15.37
CA PHE A 369 11.08 -0.23 16.27
C PHE A 369 10.16 -1.35 15.75
N SER A 370 8.94 -1.00 15.30
CA SER A 370 7.98 -1.95 14.74
C SER A 370 8.54 -2.66 13.52
N VAL A 371 9.06 -1.92 12.55
CA VAL A 371 9.57 -2.53 11.32
C VAL A 371 10.82 -3.36 11.56
N MET A 372 11.70 -2.94 12.46
CA MET A 372 12.90 -3.72 12.80
C MET A 372 12.55 -4.99 13.59
N ILE A 373 11.76 -4.90 14.66
CA ILE A 373 11.51 -6.06 15.53
C ILE A 373 10.39 -6.94 14.97
N GLN A 374 9.21 -6.38 14.70
CA GLN A 374 8.12 -7.15 14.16
C GLN A 374 8.41 -7.62 12.74
N GLY A 375 8.94 -6.73 11.86
CA GLY A 375 9.23 -7.05 10.47
C GLY A 375 10.20 -8.23 10.34
N MET A 376 11.34 -8.19 11.03
CA MET A 376 12.34 -9.27 10.96
C MET A 376 11.83 -10.61 11.56
N THR A 377 10.87 -10.55 12.49
CA THR A 377 10.30 -11.75 13.13
C THR A 377 9.08 -12.32 12.41
N LEU A 378 8.49 -11.62 11.42
CA LEU A 378 7.27 -12.06 10.72
C LEU A 378 7.44 -13.42 10.04
N LYS A 379 8.48 -13.59 9.22
CA LYS A 379 8.71 -14.82 8.47
C LYS A 379 9.00 -16.02 9.38
N PRO A 380 9.91 -15.92 10.36
CA PRO A 380 10.10 -16.97 11.37
C PRO A 380 8.81 -17.31 12.11
N LEU A 381 8.03 -16.32 12.50
CA LEU A 381 6.76 -16.51 13.20
C LEU A 381 5.73 -17.22 12.34
N ALA A 382 5.55 -16.81 11.07
CA ALA A 382 4.64 -17.46 10.14
C ALA A 382 4.98 -18.95 9.96
N LYS A 383 6.28 -19.25 9.84
CA LYS A 383 6.78 -20.63 9.75
C LYS A 383 6.49 -21.41 11.03
N TYR A 384 6.80 -20.85 12.19
CA TYR A 384 6.57 -21.50 13.51
C TYR A 384 5.08 -21.80 13.75
N LEU A 385 4.19 -20.92 13.34
CA LEU A 385 2.76 -21.09 13.50
C LEU A 385 2.13 -22.02 12.44
N GLY A 386 2.87 -22.41 11.39
CA GLY A 386 2.38 -23.25 10.29
C GLY A 386 1.37 -22.53 9.39
N LEU A 387 1.61 -21.23 9.16
CA LEU A 387 0.75 -20.36 8.36
C LEU A 387 1.27 -20.12 6.94
N LEU A 388 2.40 -20.69 6.60
CA LEU A 388 2.92 -20.70 5.24
C LEU A 388 2.34 -21.91 4.51
N ASP A 389 1.78 -21.68 3.34
CA ASP A 389 1.43 -22.78 2.46
C ASP A 389 2.72 -23.43 1.93
N PRO A 390 2.82 -24.77 1.92
CA PRO A 390 3.90 -25.42 1.21
C PRO A 390 3.83 -24.90 -0.23
N VAL A 391 4.97 -24.50 -0.79
CA VAL A 391 5.08 -24.16 -2.21
C VAL A 391 4.57 -25.40 -2.95
N SER A 392 3.37 -25.33 -3.51
CA SER A 392 2.89 -26.40 -4.36
C SER A 392 3.77 -26.37 -5.60
N GLU A 393 4.20 -27.53 -6.08
CA GLU A 393 4.88 -27.61 -7.38
C GLU A 393 4.01 -26.97 -8.50
N ALA A 394 2.70 -26.86 -8.30
CA ALA A 394 1.77 -26.12 -9.15
C ALA A 394 1.92 -24.58 -9.08
N ASP A 395 2.43 -24.02 -7.98
CA ASP A 395 2.74 -22.58 -7.90
C ASP A 395 4.15 -22.26 -8.44
N ALA A 396 5.02 -23.28 -8.50
CA ALA A 396 6.28 -23.20 -9.25
C ALA A 396 6.03 -23.26 -10.77
N ASP A 397 4.89 -23.81 -11.19
CA ASP A 397 4.43 -23.85 -12.59
C ASP A 397 3.50 -22.68 -12.98
N THR A 398 3.02 -21.88 -12.03
CA THR A 398 2.52 -20.52 -12.35
C THR A 398 3.74 -19.65 -12.62
N ILE A 399 4.26 -19.79 -13.83
CA ILE A 399 5.16 -18.81 -14.43
C ILE A 399 4.53 -17.44 -14.16
N ASP A 400 5.21 -16.60 -13.39
CA ASP A 400 4.73 -15.25 -13.08
C ASP A 400 4.37 -14.61 -14.42
N LEU A 401 3.21 -13.96 -14.52
CA LEU A 401 2.84 -13.27 -15.76
C LEU A 401 3.92 -12.26 -16.18
N GLU A 402 4.76 -11.85 -15.22
CA GLU A 402 5.97 -11.05 -15.46
C GLU A 402 7.07 -11.85 -16.18
N GLU A 403 7.28 -13.13 -15.86
CA GLU A 403 8.19 -14.02 -16.61
C GLU A 403 7.65 -14.38 -18.01
N LEU A 404 6.33 -14.46 -18.17
CA LEU A 404 5.71 -14.66 -19.49
C LEU A 404 5.87 -13.44 -20.40
N GLU A 405 5.97 -12.23 -19.87
CA GLU A 405 6.27 -11.02 -20.65
C GLU A 405 7.75 -10.90 -21.04
N GLU A 406 8.70 -11.42 -20.25
CA GLU A 406 10.10 -11.55 -20.66
C GLU A 406 10.30 -12.52 -21.83
N LEU A 407 9.34 -13.45 -22.03
CA LEU A 407 9.34 -14.41 -23.15
C LEU A 407 8.86 -13.80 -24.47
N SER A 408 8.76 -12.49 -24.62
CA SER A 408 8.33 -11.82 -25.87
C SER A 408 7.11 -12.50 -26.51
N LEU A 409 6.04 -12.74 -25.72
CA LEU A 409 4.85 -13.42 -26.19
C LEU A 409 4.11 -12.58 -27.24
N LYS A 410 3.92 -13.14 -28.41
CA LYS A 410 3.16 -12.52 -29.51
C LYS A 410 1.90 -13.33 -29.80
N LYS A 411 0.84 -12.63 -30.21
CA LYS A 411 -0.41 -13.24 -30.65
C LYS A 411 -0.51 -13.13 -32.17
N LEU A 412 -0.80 -14.25 -32.82
CA LEU A 412 -1.10 -14.32 -34.24
C LEU A 412 -2.55 -14.80 -34.43
N TYR A 413 -3.32 -14.07 -35.18
CA TYR A 413 -4.65 -14.48 -35.61
C TYR A 413 -4.59 -15.03 -37.02
N LEU A 414 -5.03 -16.27 -37.23
CA LEU A 414 -5.04 -16.89 -38.54
C LEU A 414 -6.28 -16.45 -39.34
N ASP A 415 -6.09 -15.48 -40.23
CA ASP A 415 -7.10 -15.09 -41.20
C ASP A 415 -7.21 -16.18 -42.30
N ARG A 416 -8.36 -16.28 -42.97
CA ARG A 416 -8.67 -17.25 -44.03
C ARG A 416 -7.64 -17.28 -45.19
N LYS A 417 -6.84 -16.23 -45.32
CA LYS A 417 -5.76 -16.10 -46.33
C LYS A 417 -4.39 -16.52 -45.82
N SER A 418 -4.26 -16.93 -44.57
CA SER A 418 -2.95 -17.29 -43.98
C SER A 418 -2.43 -18.57 -44.61
N GLU A 419 -1.14 -18.58 -45.00
CA GLU A 419 -0.45 -19.73 -45.57
C GLU A 419 -0.25 -20.91 -44.60
N TYR A 420 -0.58 -20.73 -43.32
CA TYR A 420 -0.45 -21.73 -42.24
C TYR A 420 -1.72 -22.55 -42.05
N ILE A 421 -2.82 -22.23 -42.75
CA ILE A 421 -4.09 -22.95 -42.62
C ILE A 421 -4.03 -24.34 -43.26
N ASN A 422 -4.66 -25.32 -42.63
CA ASN A 422 -4.73 -26.73 -43.01
C ASN A 422 -3.34 -27.42 -43.04
N LYS A 423 -2.32 -26.85 -42.39
CA LYS A 423 -1.03 -27.50 -42.17
C LYS A 423 -0.94 -27.98 -40.73
N GLU A 424 -0.24 -29.10 -40.54
CA GLU A 424 0.16 -29.54 -39.21
C GLU A 424 1.31 -28.65 -38.66
N ILE A 425 1.35 -28.47 -37.34
CA ILE A 425 2.37 -27.62 -36.68
C ILE A 425 3.78 -28.12 -37.04
N ARG A 426 4.00 -29.43 -37.14
CA ARG A 426 5.30 -30.02 -37.52
C ARG A 426 5.74 -29.69 -38.96
N GLU A 427 4.78 -29.35 -39.83
CA GLU A 427 5.04 -29.00 -41.26
C GLU A 427 5.37 -27.51 -41.40
N LEU A 428 5.13 -26.72 -40.35
CA LEU A 428 5.48 -25.31 -40.38
C LEU A 428 6.97 -25.16 -40.17
N ASN A 429 7.67 -24.62 -41.19
CA ASN A 429 9.09 -24.24 -41.10
C ASN A 429 9.25 -23.01 -40.19
N LEU A 430 8.87 -23.14 -38.88
CA LEU A 430 9.03 -22.05 -37.94
C LEU A 430 10.52 -21.84 -37.60
N PRO A 431 10.96 -20.59 -37.41
CA PRO A 431 12.31 -20.31 -36.90
C PRO A 431 12.56 -21.06 -35.60
N LYS A 432 13.77 -21.56 -35.36
CA LYS A 432 14.14 -22.28 -34.12
C LYS A 432 13.93 -21.48 -32.85
N SER A 433 13.85 -20.15 -32.98
CA SER A 433 13.55 -19.20 -31.88
C SER A 433 12.06 -19.01 -31.61
N MET A 434 11.17 -19.62 -32.41
CA MET A 434 9.70 -19.45 -32.30
C MET A 434 9.07 -20.73 -31.76
N HIS A 435 8.40 -20.61 -30.61
CA HIS A 435 7.68 -21.72 -29.99
C HIS A 435 6.21 -21.37 -29.82
N ILE A 436 5.31 -22.23 -30.35
CA ILE A 436 3.87 -22.10 -30.15
C ILE A 436 3.56 -22.61 -28.72
N ILE A 437 2.93 -21.75 -27.91
CA ILE A 437 2.63 -22.01 -26.48
C ILE A 437 1.20 -22.49 -26.35
N SER A 438 0.22 -21.88 -27.05
CA SER A 438 -1.18 -22.19 -26.97
C SER A 438 -1.90 -21.82 -28.25
N ILE A 439 -2.95 -22.56 -28.58
CA ILE A 439 -3.84 -22.29 -29.72
C ILE A 439 -5.26 -22.21 -29.16
N ARG A 440 -5.95 -21.09 -29.36
CA ARG A 440 -7.36 -20.93 -28.99
C ARG A 440 -8.23 -20.95 -30.25
N ARG A 441 -9.13 -21.91 -30.29
CA ARG A 441 -10.12 -22.10 -31.37
C ARG A 441 -11.52 -21.86 -30.81
N GLY A 442 -12.08 -20.69 -31.10
CA GLY A 442 -13.31 -20.25 -30.46
C GLY A 442 -13.14 -20.07 -28.97
N GLU A 443 -13.81 -20.89 -28.16
CA GLU A 443 -13.66 -20.89 -26.67
C GLU A 443 -12.80 -22.06 -26.14
N GLU A 444 -12.28 -22.91 -27.04
CA GLU A 444 -11.50 -24.10 -26.67
C GLU A 444 -10.00 -23.83 -26.78
N ASP A 445 -9.24 -24.13 -25.70
CA ASP A 445 -7.78 -24.06 -25.68
C ASP A 445 -7.18 -25.41 -26.10
N ILE A 446 -6.44 -25.42 -27.22
CA ILE A 446 -5.79 -26.58 -27.82
C ILE A 446 -4.32 -26.60 -27.45
N ILE A 447 -3.84 -27.72 -26.89
CA ILE A 447 -2.41 -27.92 -26.62
C ILE A 447 -1.68 -28.09 -27.94
N PRO A 448 -0.64 -27.27 -28.27
CA PRO A 448 0.06 -27.31 -29.54
C PRO A 448 0.96 -28.57 -29.60
N ARG A 449 0.48 -29.60 -30.25
CA ARG A 449 1.25 -30.79 -30.61
C ARG A 449 1.59 -30.76 -32.09
N GLY A 450 2.64 -31.47 -32.49
CA GLY A 450 3.09 -31.46 -33.87
C GLY A 450 2.06 -31.90 -34.92
N ASP A 451 1.08 -32.70 -34.51
CA ASP A 451 -0.05 -33.25 -35.29
C ASP A 451 -1.30 -32.36 -35.34
N VAL A 452 -1.26 -31.24 -34.60
CA VAL A 452 -2.41 -30.31 -34.59
C VAL A 452 -2.44 -29.53 -35.89
N ILE A 453 -3.59 -29.60 -36.60
CA ILE A 453 -3.86 -28.85 -37.84
C ILE A 453 -4.41 -27.48 -37.49
N LEU A 454 -3.78 -26.42 -38.00
CA LEU A 454 -4.18 -25.05 -37.80
C LEU A 454 -5.42 -24.73 -38.69
N LYS A 455 -6.39 -24.02 -38.15
CA LYS A 455 -7.62 -23.63 -38.85
C LYS A 455 -7.78 -22.10 -38.87
N ALA A 456 -8.57 -21.63 -39.86
CA ALA A 456 -8.95 -20.22 -39.88
C ALA A 456 -9.70 -19.84 -38.62
N GLY A 457 -9.38 -18.71 -38.01
CA GLY A 457 -9.95 -18.25 -36.76
C GLY A 457 -9.18 -18.66 -35.52
N ASP A 458 -8.13 -19.50 -35.66
CA ASP A 458 -7.24 -19.83 -34.53
C ASP A 458 -6.45 -18.60 -34.06
N LYS A 459 -6.42 -18.41 -32.73
CA LYS A 459 -5.55 -17.43 -32.08
C LYS A 459 -4.34 -18.18 -31.52
N ILE A 460 -3.18 -17.95 -32.09
CA ILE A 460 -1.94 -18.62 -31.69
C ILE A 460 -1.15 -17.69 -30.77
N LEU A 461 -0.78 -18.19 -29.61
CA LEU A 461 0.18 -17.56 -28.70
C LEU A 461 1.53 -18.22 -28.91
N PHE A 462 2.57 -17.42 -29.22
CA PHE A 462 3.91 -17.93 -29.41
C PHE A 462 4.96 -17.03 -28.78
N SER A 463 6.09 -17.62 -28.37
CA SER A 463 7.28 -16.88 -27.93
C SER A 463 8.27 -16.75 -29.08
N MET A 464 8.95 -15.61 -29.14
CA MET A 464 10.14 -15.41 -29.95
C MET A 464 11.31 -15.05 -29.04
N LYS A 465 12.38 -15.82 -29.15
CA LYS A 465 13.62 -15.56 -28.41
C LYS A 465 14.61 -14.82 -29.29
#